data_c7c33ef79a1270a97f67fb39e2171d85
#
_entry.id   c7c33ef79a1270a97f67fb39e2171d85
#
_cell.length_a   1.000
_cell.length_b   1.000
_cell.length_c   1.000
_cell.angle_alpha   90.00
_cell.angle_beta   90.00
_cell.angle_gamma   90.00
#
_symmetry.space_group_name_H-M   'P 1'
#
loop_
_entity.id
_entity.type
_entity.pdbx_description
1 polymer ?
#
loop_
_entity_poly.entity_id
_entity_poly.type
_entity_poly.pdbx_seq_one_letter_code
_entity_poly.pdbx_strand_id
1 'polypeptide(L)'
;MHKAITGLAWGLSLLCATASAADDSNIFENRAWLKQQEDLSERLRQHRDRQLQQELEAQIKRNPLNRSDSQFIDNLLSQQKAAHQEKPTEGALYFVSFSIPQEGLKRMLHETRQYGIPATLRGLINNDMKTTTDAVLQLVKDGVTDGIQIDPTLYSQYNIRSVPALVVRCQTGFDVVRGNIRVKQALEKVAETGDCAQTARTMLGGIR
;
A
#
# COMPACT_ATOMS: atom_id res chain seq x y z
N MET A 1 -49.98 -57.04 -47.76
CA MET A 1 -49.02 -55.92 -48.02
C MET A 1 -49.07 -54.99 -46.83
N HIS A 2 -48.29 -55.27 -45.80
CA HIS A 2 -48.23 -54.41 -44.61
C HIS A 2 -46.77 -54.29 -44.13
N LYS A 3 -46.23 -53.19 -44.21
CA LYS A 3 -44.85 -52.89 -43.68
C LYS A 3 -44.96 -52.26 -42.30
N ALA A 4 -44.37 -52.95 -41.34
CA ALA A 4 -44.17 -52.44 -39.99
C ALA A 4 -43.01 -51.42 -39.98
N ILE A 5 -43.18 -50.30 -39.28
CA ILE A 5 -42.17 -49.33 -39.03
C ILE A 5 -41.82 -49.39 -37.54
N THR A 6 -40.62 -49.82 -37.26
CA THR A 6 -40.02 -49.85 -35.92
C THR A 6 -39.49 -48.48 -35.54
N GLY A 7 -40.00 -48.00 -34.43
CA GLY A 7 -39.51 -46.73 -33.84
C GLY A 7 -38.17 -46.89 -33.14
N LEU A 8 -37.25 -46.02 -33.45
CA LEU A 8 -35.93 -45.88 -32.80
C LEU A 8 -36.03 -44.81 -31.68
N ALA A 9 -35.93 -45.27 -30.44
CA ALA A 9 -35.84 -44.38 -29.29
C ALA A 9 -34.39 -43.91 -29.16
N TRP A 10 -34.18 -42.61 -29.31
CA TRP A 10 -32.89 -41.98 -29.01
C TRP A 10 -32.84 -41.60 -27.54
N GLY A 11 -31.99 -42.30 -26.81
CA GLY A 11 -31.60 -41.90 -25.44
C GLY A 11 -30.69 -40.70 -25.46
N LEU A 12 -31.17 -39.62 -24.89
CA LEU A 12 -30.34 -38.43 -24.63
C LEU A 12 -29.53 -38.68 -23.37
N SER A 13 -28.27 -39.08 -23.51
CA SER A 13 -27.31 -39.15 -22.40
C SER A 13 -26.89 -37.75 -21.98
N LEU A 14 -27.35 -37.36 -20.79
CA LEU A 14 -26.91 -36.11 -20.12
C LEU A 14 -25.45 -36.29 -19.67
N LEU A 15 -24.51 -35.74 -20.42
CA LEU A 15 -23.14 -35.57 -19.97
C LEU A 15 -23.14 -34.40 -18.97
N CYS A 16 -23.29 -34.71 -17.68
CA CYS A 16 -22.90 -33.78 -16.62
C CYS A 16 -21.39 -33.62 -16.65
N ALA A 17 -20.94 -32.48 -17.17
CA ALA A 17 -19.56 -32.10 -17.13
C ALA A 17 -19.15 -31.86 -15.66
N THR A 18 -18.30 -32.70 -15.13
CA THR A 18 -17.59 -32.52 -13.85
C THR A 18 -16.48 -31.50 -14.04
N ALA A 19 -16.84 -30.24 -14.03
CA ALA A 19 -15.89 -29.10 -14.16
C ALA A 19 -15.55 -28.45 -12.80
N SER A 20 -15.71 -29.17 -11.67
CA SER A 20 -15.50 -28.57 -10.35
C SER A 20 -14.34 -29.15 -9.53
N ALA A 21 -13.61 -30.15 -10.03
CA ALA A 21 -12.54 -30.77 -9.26
C ALA A 21 -11.13 -30.21 -9.54
N ALA A 22 -10.95 -29.44 -10.63
CA ALA A 22 -9.64 -28.94 -11.00
C ALA A 22 -9.28 -27.62 -10.31
N ASP A 23 -10.25 -26.88 -9.78
CA ASP A 23 -10.01 -25.58 -9.17
C ASP A 23 -9.65 -25.68 -7.67
N ASP A 24 -10.22 -26.68 -6.97
CA ASP A 24 -9.91 -26.92 -5.56
C ASP A 24 -8.50 -27.48 -5.33
N SER A 25 -7.98 -28.32 -6.23
CA SER A 25 -6.63 -28.88 -6.12
C SER A 25 -5.55 -27.78 -6.22
N ASN A 26 -5.72 -26.82 -7.11
CA ASN A 26 -4.80 -25.68 -7.25
C ASN A 26 -4.81 -24.76 -6.01
N ILE A 27 -5.95 -24.62 -5.36
CA ILE A 27 -6.06 -23.81 -4.13
C ILE A 27 -5.36 -24.52 -2.96
N PHE A 28 -5.48 -25.83 -2.86
CA PHE A 28 -4.79 -26.62 -1.83
C PHE A 28 -3.28 -26.68 -2.06
N GLU A 29 -2.83 -26.88 -3.29
CA GLU A 29 -1.40 -26.85 -3.63
C GLU A 29 -0.78 -25.47 -3.39
N ASN A 30 -1.45 -24.37 -3.77
CA ASN A 30 -1.00 -23.02 -3.48
C ASN A 30 -0.94 -22.71 -1.98
N ARG A 31 -1.89 -23.20 -1.19
CA ARG A 31 -1.85 -23.03 0.27
C ARG A 31 -0.74 -23.85 0.91
N ALA A 32 -0.50 -25.07 0.44
CA ALA A 32 0.59 -25.90 0.92
C ALA A 32 1.95 -25.29 0.59
N TRP A 33 2.11 -24.77 -0.63
CA TRP A 33 3.31 -24.06 -1.07
C TRP A 33 3.57 -22.78 -0.24
N LEU A 34 2.54 -21.94 -0.02
CA LEU A 34 2.63 -20.73 0.81
C LEU A 34 3.06 -21.08 2.24
N LYS A 35 2.46 -22.11 2.84
CA LYS A 35 2.82 -22.56 4.18
C LYS A 35 4.25 -23.08 4.24
N GLN A 36 4.73 -23.75 3.19
CA GLN A 36 6.12 -24.20 3.09
C GLN A 36 7.08 -23.01 2.96
N GLN A 37 6.70 -21.94 2.24
CA GLN A 37 7.50 -20.72 2.14
C GLN A 37 7.53 -19.94 3.47
N GLU A 38 6.42 -19.89 4.18
CA GLU A 38 6.36 -19.29 5.52
C GLU A 38 7.24 -20.06 6.51
N ASP A 39 7.16 -21.39 6.54
CA ASP A 39 8.00 -22.26 7.37
C ASP A 39 9.48 -22.11 7.04
N LEU A 40 9.82 -22.03 5.75
CA LEU A 40 11.19 -21.80 5.31
C LEU A 40 11.71 -20.43 5.74
N SER A 41 10.90 -19.39 5.57
CA SER A 41 11.25 -18.03 5.99
C SER A 41 11.41 -17.91 7.50
N GLU A 42 10.57 -18.60 8.26
CA GLU A 42 10.66 -18.67 9.73
C GLU A 42 11.94 -19.41 10.17
N ARG A 43 12.26 -20.55 9.55
CA ARG A 43 13.52 -21.28 9.82
C ARG A 43 14.75 -20.44 9.46
N LEU A 44 14.73 -19.70 8.37
CA LEU A 44 15.82 -18.81 7.99
C LEU A 44 15.95 -17.62 8.96
N ARG A 45 14.86 -17.13 9.53
CA ARG A 45 14.88 -16.10 10.58
C ARG A 45 15.41 -16.66 11.92
N GLN A 46 15.04 -17.90 12.26
CA GLN A 46 15.45 -18.55 13.52
C GLN A 46 16.86 -19.12 13.44
N HIS A 47 17.28 -19.59 12.27
CA HIS A 47 18.66 -19.96 11.98
C HIS A 47 19.44 -18.76 11.42
N ARG A 48 19.41 -17.67 12.16
CA ARG A 48 20.45 -16.67 12.03
C ARG A 48 21.77 -17.40 12.34
N ASP A 49 22.55 -17.65 11.30
CA ASP A 49 23.72 -18.51 11.31
C ASP A 49 24.63 -18.16 12.48
N ARG A 50 24.59 -18.96 13.53
CA ARG A 50 25.38 -18.74 14.76
C ARG A 50 26.87 -18.71 14.43
N GLN A 51 27.25 -19.44 13.41
CA GLN A 51 28.63 -19.50 12.94
C GLN A 51 29.05 -18.18 12.33
N LEU A 52 28.20 -17.58 11.48
CA LEU A 52 28.42 -16.24 10.91
C LEU A 52 28.44 -15.15 12.00
N GLN A 53 27.58 -15.25 13.00
CA GLN A 53 27.62 -14.32 14.14
C GLN A 53 28.90 -14.43 14.94
N GLN A 54 29.37 -15.67 15.23
CA GLN A 54 30.62 -15.90 15.92
C GLN A 54 31.84 -15.43 15.11
N GLU A 55 31.82 -15.63 13.80
CA GLU A 55 32.89 -15.13 12.89
C GLU A 55 32.90 -13.60 12.85
N LEU A 56 31.72 -12.94 12.76
CA LEU A 56 31.61 -11.50 12.80
C LEU A 56 32.08 -10.92 14.15
N GLU A 57 31.66 -11.52 15.26
CA GLU A 57 32.13 -11.12 16.59
C GLU A 57 33.65 -11.33 16.74
N ALA A 58 34.20 -12.42 16.19
CA ALA A 58 35.62 -12.65 16.19
C ALA A 58 36.38 -11.65 15.33
N GLN A 59 35.85 -11.25 14.18
CA GLN A 59 36.42 -10.20 13.34
C GLN A 59 36.37 -8.83 14.01
N ILE A 60 35.27 -8.46 14.64
CA ILE A 60 35.16 -7.21 15.41
C ILE A 60 36.15 -7.16 16.56
N LYS A 61 36.37 -8.29 17.29
CA LYS A 61 37.38 -8.38 18.34
C LYS A 61 38.81 -8.30 17.83
N ARG A 62 39.09 -8.82 16.61
CA ARG A 62 40.41 -8.76 15.99
C ARG A 62 40.76 -7.41 15.38
N ASN A 63 39.72 -6.69 14.93
CA ASN A 63 39.88 -5.37 14.33
C ASN A 63 38.88 -4.40 14.98
N PRO A 64 39.15 -3.94 16.22
CA PRO A 64 38.26 -2.99 16.90
C PRO A 64 38.21 -1.71 16.09
N LEU A 65 37.01 -1.25 15.80
CA LEU A 65 36.76 0.04 15.17
C LEU A 65 37.50 1.11 15.97
N ASN A 66 38.16 2.02 15.29
CA ASN A 66 38.74 3.17 15.97
C ASN A 66 37.62 4.06 16.54
N ARG A 67 37.95 4.94 17.50
CA ARG A 67 36.94 5.80 18.14
C ARG A 67 36.14 6.66 17.18
N SER A 68 36.77 7.12 16.10
CA SER A 68 36.08 7.98 15.11
C SER A 68 35.06 7.18 14.31
N ASP A 69 35.38 5.94 13.93
CA ASP A 69 34.47 5.07 13.18
C ASP A 69 33.30 4.59 14.04
N SER A 70 33.55 4.28 15.33
CA SER A 70 32.51 3.96 16.30
C SER A 70 31.54 5.14 16.49
N GLN A 71 32.07 6.37 16.67
CA GLN A 71 31.24 7.57 16.79
C GLN A 71 30.45 7.86 15.50
N PHE A 72 31.05 7.63 14.34
CA PHE A 72 30.36 7.79 13.07
C PHE A 72 29.20 6.80 12.93
N ILE A 73 29.42 5.52 13.27
CA ILE A 73 28.37 4.50 13.26
C ILE A 73 27.26 4.83 14.27
N ASP A 74 27.61 5.24 15.49
CA ASP A 74 26.64 5.66 16.52
C ASP A 74 25.82 6.86 16.07
N ASN A 75 26.44 7.83 15.40
CA ASN A 75 25.75 8.96 14.81
C ASN A 75 24.79 8.56 13.69
N LEU A 76 25.21 7.65 12.80
CA LEU A 76 24.34 7.11 11.74
C LEU A 76 23.16 6.34 12.33
N LEU A 77 23.39 5.48 13.34
CA LEU A 77 22.34 4.74 14.03
C LEU A 77 21.38 5.65 14.77
N SER A 78 21.88 6.72 15.39
CA SER A 78 21.04 7.72 16.07
C SER A 78 20.21 8.54 15.07
N GLN A 79 20.79 8.92 13.93
CA GLN A 79 20.06 9.57 12.83
C GLN A 79 19.01 8.63 12.23
N GLN A 80 19.33 7.36 12.03
CA GLN A 80 18.40 6.37 11.51
C GLN A 80 17.26 6.09 12.53
N LYS A 81 17.57 6.00 13.82
CA LYS A 81 16.56 5.88 14.89
C LYS A 81 15.69 7.14 14.98
N ALA A 82 16.28 8.33 14.84
CA ALA A 82 15.54 9.59 14.82
C ALA A 82 14.64 9.70 13.57
N ALA A 83 15.10 9.21 12.43
CA ALA A 83 14.30 9.13 11.20
C ALA A 83 13.21 8.05 11.28
N HIS A 84 13.42 6.97 12.06
CA HIS A 84 12.43 5.91 12.31
C HIS A 84 11.55 6.18 13.53
N GLN A 85 11.91 7.07 14.42
CA GLN A 85 10.97 7.70 15.33
C GLN A 85 10.14 8.70 14.51
N GLU A 86 9.20 8.14 13.74
CA GLU A 86 8.14 8.94 13.17
C GLU A 86 7.43 9.65 14.34
N LYS A 87 7.86 10.90 14.61
CA LYS A 87 6.91 11.86 15.19
C LYS A 87 5.70 11.77 14.29
N PRO A 88 4.48 11.56 14.81
CA PRO A 88 3.30 11.67 13.98
C PRO A 88 3.41 13.03 13.28
N THR A 89 3.72 12.98 11.99
CA THR A 89 3.96 14.20 11.22
C THR A 89 2.59 14.84 11.12
N GLU A 90 2.37 15.92 11.83
CA GLU A 90 1.10 16.67 11.75
C GLU A 90 0.86 17.06 10.31
N GLY A 91 -0.38 17.02 9.89
CA GLY A 91 -0.76 17.32 8.52
C GLY A 91 -1.75 16.32 7.95
N ALA A 92 -1.83 16.24 6.64
CA ALA A 92 -2.75 15.32 6.00
C ALA A 92 -2.08 14.50 4.89
N LEU A 93 -2.74 13.39 4.56
CA LEU A 93 -2.42 12.51 3.43
C LEU A 93 -3.69 12.30 2.60
N TYR A 94 -3.55 12.26 1.29
CA TYR A 94 -4.68 11.99 0.40
C TYR A 94 -4.44 10.71 -0.39
N PHE A 95 -5.31 9.74 -0.19
CA PHE A 95 -5.19 8.40 -0.77
C PHE A 95 -6.00 8.31 -2.06
N VAL A 96 -5.32 7.92 -3.14
CA VAL A 96 -5.88 7.84 -4.50
C VAL A 96 -5.48 6.55 -5.21
N SER A 97 -6.08 6.31 -6.37
CA SER A 97 -5.74 5.22 -7.27
C SER A 97 -5.90 5.68 -8.71
N PHE A 98 -5.11 5.14 -9.62
CA PHE A 98 -5.29 5.33 -11.06
C PHE A 98 -6.55 4.64 -11.62
N SER A 99 -7.26 3.86 -10.81
CA SER A 99 -8.61 3.36 -11.16
C SER A 99 -9.70 4.44 -11.10
N ILE A 100 -9.40 5.59 -10.45
CA ILE A 100 -10.30 6.76 -10.46
C ILE A 100 -10.29 7.36 -11.86
N PRO A 101 -11.45 7.73 -12.45
CA PRO A 101 -11.51 8.38 -13.74
C PRO A 101 -10.59 9.61 -13.80
N GLN A 102 -9.86 9.77 -14.90
CA GLN A 102 -8.76 10.74 -15.05
C GLN A 102 -9.16 12.17 -14.67
N GLU A 103 -10.33 12.63 -15.09
CA GLU A 103 -10.82 13.98 -14.77
C GLU A 103 -11.05 14.16 -13.27
N GLY A 104 -11.60 13.13 -12.61
CA GLY A 104 -11.77 13.12 -11.17
C GLY A 104 -10.43 13.13 -10.43
N LEU A 105 -9.50 12.29 -10.88
CA LEU A 105 -8.15 12.21 -10.31
C LEU A 105 -7.40 13.54 -10.45
N LYS A 106 -7.38 14.14 -11.64
CA LYS A 106 -6.74 15.45 -11.89
C LYS A 106 -7.29 16.53 -10.97
N ARG A 107 -8.62 16.62 -10.83
CA ARG A 107 -9.26 17.58 -9.95
C ARG A 107 -8.83 17.38 -8.49
N MET A 108 -8.86 16.13 -7.99
CA MET A 108 -8.47 15.80 -6.61
C MET A 108 -7.01 16.15 -6.34
N LEU A 109 -6.10 15.79 -7.25
CA LEU A 109 -4.69 16.09 -7.13
C LEU A 109 -4.41 17.60 -7.16
N HIS A 110 -5.11 18.35 -8.00
CA HIS A 110 -5.02 19.80 -8.02
C HIS A 110 -5.49 20.43 -6.71
N GLU A 111 -6.61 19.94 -6.15
CA GLU A 111 -7.10 20.40 -4.85
C GLU A 111 -6.10 20.07 -3.72
N THR A 112 -5.56 18.83 -3.68
CA THR A 112 -4.58 18.45 -2.64
C THR A 112 -3.31 19.29 -2.70
N ARG A 113 -2.84 19.62 -3.91
CA ARG A 113 -1.69 20.50 -4.13
C ARG A 113 -1.89 21.88 -3.51
N GLN A 114 -3.09 22.48 -3.63
CA GLN A 114 -3.41 23.79 -3.05
C GLN A 114 -3.26 23.82 -1.52
N TYR A 115 -3.47 22.71 -0.86
CA TYR A 115 -3.33 22.56 0.58
C TYR A 115 -1.96 21.96 1.00
N GLY A 116 -1.07 21.70 0.06
CA GLY A 116 0.22 21.05 0.34
C GLY A 116 0.07 19.62 0.85
N ILE A 117 -1.02 18.94 0.49
CA ILE A 117 -1.32 17.56 0.93
C ILE A 117 -0.71 16.59 -0.08
N PRO A 118 0.23 15.72 0.32
CA PRO A 118 0.77 14.71 -0.56
C PRO A 118 -0.27 13.65 -0.91
N ALA A 119 -0.33 13.31 -2.20
CA ALA A 119 -1.14 12.20 -2.69
C ALA A 119 -0.36 10.88 -2.57
N THR A 120 -1.06 9.81 -2.19
CA THR A 120 -0.48 8.50 -1.93
C THR A 120 -1.19 7.42 -2.72
N LEU A 121 -0.42 6.57 -3.41
CA LEU A 121 -0.86 5.36 -4.08
C LEU A 121 -0.55 4.14 -3.21
N ARG A 122 -1.40 3.12 -3.30
CA ARG A 122 -1.18 1.84 -2.64
C ARG A 122 -0.08 1.01 -3.29
N GLY A 123 0.13 1.17 -4.59
CA GLY A 123 1.07 0.37 -5.36
C GLY A 123 1.14 0.82 -6.81
N LEU A 124 1.74 0.00 -7.64
CA LEU A 124 2.04 0.28 -9.04
C LEU A 124 0.84 -0.03 -9.95
N ILE A 125 0.74 0.66 -11.06
CA ILE A 125 -0.19 0.33 -12.17
C ILE A 125 0.28 -1.00 -12.77
N ASN A 126 -0.58 -2.02 -12.76
CA ASN A 126 -0.29 -3.36 -13.27
C ASN A 126 1.04 -3.95 -12.77
N ASN A 127 1.46 -3.59 -11.58
CA ASN A 127 2.75 -3.96 -10.99
C ASN A 127 3.97 -3.55 -11.85
N ASP A 128 3.83 -2.49 -12.64
CA ASP A 128 4.87 -1.95 -13.52
C ASP A 128 5.32 -0.57 -13.07
N MET A 129 6.59 -0.46 -12.68
CA MET A 129 7.20 0.79 -12.22
C MET A 129 7.28 1.83 -13.35
N LYS A 130 7.67 1.40 -14.56
CA LYS A 130 7.82 2.31 -15.70
C LYS A 130 6.49 2.97 -16.05
N THR A 131 5.44 2.18 -16.24
CA THR A 131 4.08 2.68 -16.54
C THR A 131 3.59 3.62 -15.44
N THR A 132 3.86 3.29 -14.18
CA THR A 132 3.47 4.13 -13.04
C THR A 132 4.23 5.45 -13.03
N THR A 133 5.55 5.41 -13.25
CA THR A 133 6.39 6.61 -13.29
C THR A 133 6.00 7.52 -14.47
N ASP A 134 5.77 6.97 -15.64
CA ASP A 134 5.35 7.72 -16.83
C ASP A 134 3.99 8.43 -16.56
N ALA A 135 3.03 7.73 -15.95
CA ALA A 135 1.73 8.31 -15.60
C ALA A 135 1.84 9.44 -14.56
N VAL A 136 2.65 9.27 -13.51
CA VAL A 136 2.90 10.33 -12.52
C VAL A 136 3.62 11.51 -13.14
N LEU A 137 4.64 11.27 -13.96
CA LEU A 137 5.40 12.32 -14.63
C LEU A 137 4.51 13.16 -15.57
N GLN A 138 3.54 12.52 -16.23
CA GLN A 138 2.57 13.25 -17.06
C GLN A 138 1.71 14.21 -16.21
N LEU A 139 1.22 13.76 -15.05
CA LEU A 139 0.45 14.62 -14.12
C LEU A 139 1.29 15.79 -13.55
N VAL A 140 2.58 15.56 -13.31
CA VAL A 140 3.51 16.63 -12.90
C VAL A 140 3.74 17.62 -14.04
N LYS A 141 3.97 17.16 -15.28
CA LYS A 141 4.13 18.03 -16.46
C LYS A 141 2.88 18.86 -16.74
N ASP A 142 1.70 18.28 -16.54
CA ASP A 142 0.41 18.97 -16.65
C ASP A 142 0.18 19.99 -15.51
N GLY A 143 1.07 20.10 -14.54
CA GLY A 143 0.95 21.00 -13.39
C GLY A 143 -0.15 20.61 -12.39
N VAL A 144 -0.62 19.37 -12.47
CA VAL A 144 -1.73 18.87 -11.64
C VAL A 144 -1.27 18.54 -10.22
N THR A 145 -0.04 18.03 -10.08
CA THR A 145 0.57 17.64 -8.80
C THR A 145 2.08 17.91 -8.82
N ASP A 146 2.68 18.06 -7.65
CA ASP A 146 4.15 18.15 -7.51
C ASP A 146 4.79 16.76 -7.42
N GLY A 147 4.00 15.71 -7.24
CA GLY A 147 4.40 14.32 -7.16
C GLY A 147 3.38 13.47 -6.41
N ILE A 148 3.56 12.16 -6.53
CA ILE A 148 2.71 11.18 -5.86
C ILE A 148 3.63 10.16 -5.20
N GLN A 149 3.44 9.92 -3.91
CA GLN A 149 4.17 8.86 -3.21
C GLN A 149 3.49 7.50 -3.38
N ILE A 150 4.28 6.44 -3.37
CA ILE A 150 3.78 5.07 -3.41
C ILE A 150 4.15 4.45 -2.06
N ASP A 151 3.15 4.25 -1.20
CA ASP A 151 3.36 3.67 0.12
C ASP A 151 2.19 2.79 0.54
N PRO A 152 2.30 1.47 0.34
CA PRO A 152 1.29 0.51 0.77
C PRO A 152 1.13 0.43 2.29
N THR A 153 2.17 0.80 3.06
CA THR A 153 2.16 0.68 4.52
C THR A 153 1.19 1.67 5.15
N LEU A 154 1.09 2.88 4.60
CA LEU A 154 0.15 3.91 5.04
C LEU A 154 -1.31 3.49 4.83
N TYR A 155 -1.62 2.72 3.78
CA TYR A 155 -2.96 2.17 3.59
C TYR A 155 -3.36 1.21 4.70
N SER A 156 -2.42 0.40 5.17
CA SER A 156 -2.63 -0.52 6.29
C SER A 156 -2.69 0.23 7.61
N GLN A 157 -1.79 1.18 7.85
CA GLN A 157 -1.70 1.98 9.06
C GLN A 157 -3.00 2.76 9.34
N TYR A 158 -3.58 3.40 8.31
CA TYR A 158 -4.84 4.18 8.44
C TYR A 158 -6.09 3.38 8.05
N ASN A 159 -5.97 2.06 7.85
CA ASN A 159 -7.07 1.18 7.45
C ASN A 159 -7.85 1.71 6.22
N ILE A 160 -7.10 2.14 5.19
CA ILE A 160 -7.69 2.66 3.95
C ILE A 160 -8.08 1.49 3.03
N ARG A 161 -9.38 1.20 2.97
CA ARG A 161 -9.95 0.12 2.16
C ARG A 161 -10.55 0.61 0.84
N SER A 162 -10.89 1.88 0.78
CA SER A 162 -11.48 2.53 -0.41
C SER A 162 -10.88 3.91 -0.63
N VAL A 163 -10.78 4.33 -1.87
CA VAL A 163 -10.29 5.64 -2.30
C VAL A 163 -11.35 6.34 -3.15
N PRO A 164 -11.38 7.68 -3.15
CA PRO A 164 -10.48 8.60 -2.45
C PRO A 164 -10.74 8.66 -0.94
N ALA A 165 -9.68 8.96 -0.18
CA ALA A 165 -9.77 9.19 1.26
C ALA A 165 -8.76 10.25 1.70
N LEU A 166 -9.18 11.14 2.59
CA LEU A 166 -8.32 12.09 3.29
C LEU A 166 -8.06 11.59 4.70
N VAL A 167 -6.80 11.59 5.11
CA VAL A 167 -6.38 11.34 6.50
C VAL A 167 -5.78 12.63 7.04
N VAL A 168 -6.30 13.13 8.14
CA VAL A 168 -5.71 14.25 8.90
C VAL A 168 -5.06 13.67 10.14
N ARG A 169 -3.79 13.99 10.38
CA ARG A 169 -2.96 13.46 11.47
C ARG A 169 -2.60 14.56 12.45
N CYS A 170 -2.59 14.22 13.72
CA CYS A 170 -2.17 15.09 14.81
C CYS A 170 -1.48 14.27 15.91
N GLN A 171 -0.99 14.91 16.96
CA GLN A 171 -0.28 14.23 18.06
C GLN A 171 -1.15 13.20 18.79
N THR A 172 -2.45 13.40 18.84
CA THR A 172 -3.41 12.53 19.53
C THR A 172 -3.93 11.37 18.70
N GLY A 173 -3.73 11.40 17.36
CA GLY A 173 -4.25 10.37 16.47
C GLY A 173 -4.46 10.84 15.03
N PHE A 174 -5.52 10.33 14.43
CA PHE A 174 -5.87 10.70 13.05
C PHE A 174 -7.37 10.58 12.78
N ASP A 175 -7.87 11.43 11.91
CA ASP A 175 -9.22 11.36 11.35
C ASP A 175 -9.19 10.89 9.90
N VAL A 176 -10.20 10.12 9.49
CA VAL A 176 -10.32 9.62 8.11
C VAL A 176 -11.66 10.04 7.50
N VAL A 177 -11.59 10.79 6.42
CA VAL A 177 -12.77 11.17 5.62
C VAL A 177 -12.72 10.45 4.29
N ARG A 178 -13.73 9.63 4.00
CA ARG A 178 -13.82 8.78 2.79
C ARG A 178 -14.86 9.33 1.83
N GLY A 179 -14.62 9.13 0.53
CA GLY A 179 -15.55 9.46 -0.52
C GLY A 179 -15.11 10.62 -1.40
N ASN A 180 -15.80 10.78 -2.54
CA ASN A 180 -15.51 11.80 -3.54
C ASN A 180 -16.08 13.17 -3.11
N ILE A 181 -15.52 13.76 -2.07
CA ILE A 181 -15.85 15.12 -1.61
C ILE A 181 -14.68 16.05 -1.87
N ARG A 182 -14.94 17.36 -1.90
CA ARG A 182 -13.89 18.37 -2.04
C ARG A 182 -12.94 18.33 -0.86
N VAL A 183 -11.64 18.51 -1.10
CA VAL A 183 -10.62 18.51 -0.04
C VAL A 183 -10.94 19.55 1.03
N LYS A 184 -11.39 20.74 0.62
CA LYS A 184 -11.84 21.77 1.55
C LYS A 184 -12.94 21.29 2.47
N GLN A 185 -14.01 20.71 1.93
CA GLN A 185 -15.14 20.19 2.72
C GLN A 185 -14.72 19.05 3.64
N ALA A 186 -13.79 18.19 3.21
CA ALA A 186 -13.25 17.13 4.05
C ALA A 186 -12.47 17.70 5.24
N LEU A 187 -11.64 18.73 5.01
CA LEU A 187 -10.93 19.44 6.07
C LEU A 187 -11.89 20.18 7.01
N GLU A 188 -12.92 20.87 6.47
CA GLU A 188 -13.95 21.54 7.27
C GLU A 188 -14.65 20.55 8.19
N LYS A 189 -15.02 19.38 7.68
CA LYS A 189 -15.64 18.33 8.48
C LYS A 189 -14.76 17.85 9.63
N VAL A 190 -13.47 17.65 9.40
CA VAL A 190 -12.52 17.32 10.47
C VAL A 190 -12.35 18.49 11.44
N ALA A 191 -12.31 19.74 10.94
CA ALA A 191 -12.19 20.94 11.76
C ALA A 191 -13.39 21.16 12.71
N GLU A 192 -14.56 20.66 12.33
CA GLU A 192 -15.78 20.76 13.13
C GLU A 192 -15.86 19.68 14.22
N THR A 193 -15.61 18.44 13.88
CA THR A 193 -15.94 17.28 14.73
C THR A 193 -14.82 16.26 14.92
N GLY A 194 -13.66 16.46 14.28
CA GLY A 194 -12.55 15.49 14.31
C GLY A 194 -11.65 15.64 15.54
N ASP A 195 -10.94 14.58 15.88
CA ASP A 195 -9.91 14.58 16.93
C ASP A 195 -8.72 15.48 16.55
N CYS A 196 -8.43 15.62 15.24
CA CYS A 196 -7.39 16.47 14.68
C CYS A 196 -7.91 17.83 14.17
N ALA A 197 -8.97 18.35 14.77
CA ALA A 197 -9.65 19.60 14.36
C ALA A 197 -8.70 20.78 14.25
N GLN A 198 -7.73 20.92 15.16
CA GLN A 198 -6.78 22.04 15.14
C GLN A 198 -5.86 21.96 13.92
N THR A 199 -5.35 20.78 13.58
CA THR A 199 -4.52 20.57 12.39
C THR A 199 -5.31 20.90 11.12
N ALA A 200 -6.57 20.45 11.02
CA ALA A 200 -7.44 20.76 9.89
C ALA A 200 -7.70 22.27 9.74
N ARG A 201 -7.94 23.00 10.84
CA ARG A 201 -8.09 24.47 10.82
C ARG A 201 -6.83 25.18 10.34
N THR A 202 -5.66 24.73 10.81
CA THR A 202 -4.36 25.30 10.37
C THR A 202 -4.18 25.11 8.87
N MET A 203 -4.54 23.94 8.33
CA MET A 203 -4.44 23.65 6.89
C MET A 203 -5.42 24.50 6.07
N LEU A 204 -6.64 24.70 6.56
CA LEU A 204 -7.64 25.59 5.92
C LEU A 204 -7.19 27.05 5.87
N GLY A 205 -6.48 27.54 6.89
CA GLY A 205 -5.93 28.89 6.95
C GLY A 205 -4.65 29.11 6.14
N GLY A 206 -3.96 28.03 5.75
CA GLY A 206 -2.67 28.05 5.05
C GLY A 206 -2.73 27.91 3.53
N ILE A 207 -3.84 28.22 2.89
CA ILE A 207 -4.00 28.14 1.42
C ILE A 207 -2.95 29.02 0.74
N ARG A 208 -2.10 28.40 -0.09
CA ARG A 208 -1.08 29.05 -0.92
C ARG A 208 -1.62 29.40 -2.30
#